data_5a6185baf43d811ba12bc34b973baf6d
#
_entry.id   5a6185baf43d811ba12bc34b973baf6d
#
_cell.length_a   1.000
_cell.length_b   1.000
_cell.length_c   1.000
_cell.angle_alpha   90.00
_cell.angle_beta   90.00
_cell.angle_gamma   90.00
#
_symmetry.space_group_name_H-M   'P 1'
#
loop_
_entity.id
_entity.type
_entity.pdbx_description
1 polymer ?
#
loop_
_entity_poly.entity_id
_entity_poly.type
_entity_poly.pdbx_seq_one_letter_code
_entity_poly.pdbx_strand_id
1 'polypeptide(L)'
;LSFRENGKQQLIELIRQHYNHPSICFWGLFNELKEVGDNPVEYIKELNVLAKQEDPTRPTTSASNQNGDLNFITDNIAWNRYDGWYGSTPKTLATFLDRTHEKYPEIRIGISEYGAGASIYHQQDSLRQPSASGWWHPENWQTYYHMENWKIIAERPFVWGTFVWNMFDFGAAHRTEGDRPGINDKGLVT
;
A
#
# COMPACT_ATOMS: atom_id res chain seq x y z
N LEU A 1 -27.73 4.83 11.09
CA LEU A 1 -27.23 3.87 10.10
C LEU A 1 -26.33 2.85 10.78
N SER A 2 -26.44 1.57 10.41
CA SER A 2 -25.47 0.56 10.80
C SER A 2 -24.10 0.85 10.16
N PHE A 3 -23.04 0.22 10.67
CA PHE A 3 -21.69 0.36 10.08
C PHE A 3 -21.69 0.07 8.56
N ARG A 4 -22.31 -1.04 8.16
CA ARG A 4 -22.37 -1.45 6.74
C ARG A 4 -23.16 -0.46 5.88
N GLU A 5 -24.31 0.02 6.34
CA GLU A 5 -25.10 1.02 5.63
C GLU A 5 -24.37 2.35 5.49
N ASN A 6 -23.69 2.79 6.56
CA ASN A 6 -22.91 4.01 6.52
C ASN A 6 -21.74 3.91 5.53
N GLY A 7 -21.01 2.80 5.52
CA GLY A 7 -19.93 2.60 4.56
C GLY A 7 -20.41 2.55 3.09
N LYS A 8 -21.56 1.92 2.82
CA LYS A 8 -22.17 1.97 1.50
C LYS A 8 -22.55 3.40 1.08
N GLN A 9 -23.14 4.16 2.01
CA GLN A 9 -23.50 5.54 1.74
C GLN A 9 -22.27 6.41 1.44
N GLN A 10 -21.19 6.25 2.22
CA GLN A 10 -19.94 6.96 1.98
C GLN A 10 -19.32 6.62 0.61
N LEU A 11 -19.37 5.36 0.20
CA LEU A 11 -18.89 4.95 -1.14
C LEU A 11 -19.70 5.59 -2.25
N ILE A 12 -21.03 5.62 -2.14
CA ILE A 12 -21.91 6.29 -3.09
C ILE A 12 -21.57 7.78 -3.20
N GLU A 13 -21.44 8.45 -2.07
CA GLU A 13 -21.11 9.87 -2.01
C GLU A 13 -19.74 10.15 -2.63
N LEU A 14 -18.72 9.36 -2.29
CA LEU A 14 -17.39 9.46 -2.86
C LEU A 14 -17.43 9.38 -4.40
N ILE A 15 -18.08 8.35 -4.93
CA ILE A 15 -18.14 8.14 -6.38
C ILE A 15 -18.91 9.28 -7.06
N ARG A 16 -20.09 9.64 -6.56
CA ARG A 16 -20.93 10.68 -7.17
C ARG A 16 -20.32 12.07 -7.13
N GLN A 17 -19.63 12.43 -6.03
CA GLN A 17 -18.95 13.71 -5.91
C GLN A 17 -17.75 13.83 -6.86
N HIS A 18 -17.08 12.73 -7.15
CA HIS A 18 -15.83 12.72 -7.91
C HIS A 18 -15.94 12.07 -9.30
N TYR A 19 -17.13 11.69 -9.72
CA TYR A 19 -17.37 10.99 -10.99
C TYR A 19 -16.74 11.71 -12.19
N ASN A 20 -16.86 13.03 -12.24
CA ASN A 20 -16.39 13.86 -13.34
C ASN A 20 -14.89 14.24 -13.26
N HIS A 21 -14.13 13.67 -12.32
CA HIS A 21 -12.70 13.92 -12.23
C HIS A 21 -11.92 12.94 -13.11
N PRO A 22 -11.35 13.36 -14.24
CA PRO A 22 -10.69 12.47 -15.20
C PRO A 22 -9.38 11.86 -14.66
N SER A 23 -8.79 12.46 -13.63
CA SER A 23 -7.58 11.94 -12.97
C SER A 23 -7.85 10.73 -12.05
N ILE A 24 -9.09 10.43 -11.72
CA ILE A 24 -9.44 9.25 -10.95
C ILE A 24 -9.45 8.04 -11.89
N CYS A 25 -8.58 7.08 -11.63
CA CYS A 25 -8.42 5.86 -12.42
C CYS A 25 -9.12 4.65 -11.79
N PHE A 26 -9.21 4.61 -10.46
CA PHE A 26 -9.70 3.47 -9.70
C PHE A 26 -10.52 3.91 -8.50
N TRP A 27 -11.47 3.05 -8.07
CA TRP A 27 -12.15 3.18 -6.79
C TRP A 27 -11.56 2.20 -5.78
N GLY A 28 -10.90 2.72 -4.74
CA GLY A 28 -10.31 1.90 -3.68
C GLY A 28 -11.34 1.48 -2.64
N LEU A 29 -11.43 0.18 -2.31
CA LEU A 29 -12.46 -0.35 -1.43
C LEU A 29 -11.96 -0.65 -0.01
N PHE A 30 -10.70 -1.04 0.16
CA PHE A 30 -10.14 -1.31 1.49
C PHE A 30 -8.63 -1.18 1.53
N ASN A 31 -8.10 -1.04 2.74
CA ASN A 31 -6.67 -1.12 3.03
C ASN A 31 -6.42 -2.04 4.24
N GLU A 32 -5.57 -3.06 4.05
CA GLU A 32 -5.02 -3.95 5.09
C GLU A 32 -6.04 -4.65 5.99
N LEU A 33 -7.20 -4.99 5.46
CA LEU A 33 -8.21 -5.73 6.22
C LEU A 33 -7.78 -7.17 6.46
N LYS A 34 -8.15 -7.67 7.65
CA LYS A 34 -7.94 -9.07 8.05
C LYS A 34 -9.26 -9.85 7.98
N GLU A 35 -9.17 -11.09 7.51
CA GLU A 35 -10.29 -12.03 7.47
C GLU A 35 -10.46 -12.74 8.82
N VAL A 36 -10.62 -11.94 9.89
CA VAL A 36 -10.79 -12.44 11.27
C VAL A 36 -11.96 -11.75 11.94
N GLY A 37 -12.55 -12.38 12.96
CA GLY A 37 -13.72 -11.84 13.64
C GLY A 37 -14.93 -11.79 12.70
N ASP A 38 -15.57 -10.64 12.60
CA ASP A 38 -16.65 -10.38 11.64
C ASP A 38 -16.05 -10.29 10.22
N ASN A 39 -15.78 -11.43 9.62
CA ASN A 39 -15.13 -11.56 8.32
C ASN A 39 -15.69 -10.56 7.29
N PRO A 40 -14.89 -9.63 6.76
CA PRO A 40 -15.35 -8.55 5.88
C PRO A 40 -15.61 -9.00 4.43
N VAL A 41 -15.31 -10.23 4.05
CA VAL A 41 -15.36 -10.72 2.65
C VAL A 41 -16.70 -10.40 1.99
N GLU A 42 -17.82 -10.78 2.60
CA GLU A 42 -19.14 -10.53 2.03
C GLU A 42 -19.47 -9.03 1.93
N TYR A 43 -19.05 -8.25 2.91
CA TYR A 43 -19.25 -6.81 2.86
C TYR A 43 -18.43 -6.14 1.75
N ILE A 44 -17.18 -6.56 1.54
CA ILE A 44 -16.35 -6.02 0.45
C ILE A 44 -16.89 -6.45 -0.93
N LYS A 45 -17.46 -7.66 -1.05
CA LYS A 45 -18.18 -8.06 -2.28
C LYS A 45 -19.38 -7.15 -2.57
N GLU A 46 -20.18 -6.82 -1.54
CA GLU A 46 -21.28 -5.87 -1.67
C GLU A 46 -20.80 -4.47 -2.10
N LEU A 47 -19.71 -3.96 -1.52
CA LEU A 47 -19.10 -2.69 -1.90
C LEU A 47 -18.56 -2.71 -3.33
N ASN A 48 -17.97 -3.83 -3.76
CA ASN A 48 -17.47 -3.98 -5.13
C ASN A 48 -18.62 -3.94 -6.16
N VAL A 49 -19.71 -4.63 -5.89
CA VAL A 49 -20.93 -4.57 -6.73
C VAL A 49 -21.47 -3.16 -6.77
N LEU A 50 -21.60 -2.51 -5.62
CA LEU A 50 -22.12 -1.14 -5.50
C LEU A 50 -21.24 -0.14 -6.26
N ALA A 51 -19.91 -0.22 -6.13
CA ALA A 51 -19.00 0.65 -6.87
C ALA A 51 -19.20 0.54 -8.40
N LYS A 52 -19.36 -0.69 -8.91
CA LYS A 52 -19.62 -0.94 -10.34
C LYS A 52 -21.02 -0.51 -10.81
N GLN A 53 -21.98 -0.47 -9.91
CA GLN A 53 -23.32 0.08 -10.21
C GLN A 53 -23.28 1.61 -10.30
N GLU A 54 -22.54 2.26 -9.40
CA GLU A 54 -22.40 3.73 -9.39
C GLU A 54 -21.47 4.23 -10.51
N ASP A 55 -20.40 3.49 -10.81
CA ASP A 55 -19.47 3.80 -11.92
C ASP A 55 -19.01 2.53 -12.64
N PRO A 56 -19.68 2.13 -13.73
CA PRO A 56 -19.27 0.97 -14.53
C PRO A 56 -18.04 1.22 -15.41
N THR A 57 -17.54 2.45 -15.46
CA THR A 57 -16.44 2.83 -16.37
C THR A 57 -15.05 2.69 -15.75
N ARG A 58 -14.94 2.77 -14.42
CA ARG A 58 -13.68 2.66 -13.69
C ARG A 58 -13.57 1.34 -12.94
N PRO A 59 -12.41 0.69 -12.98
CA PRO A 59 -12.17 -0.52 -12.20
C PRO A 59 -12.05 -0.21 -10.70
N THR A 60 -12.29 -1.24 -9.90
CA THR A 60 -12.06 -1.21 -8.46
C THR A 60 -10.66 -1.71 -8.13
N THR A 61 -10.12 -1.25 -7.00
CA THR A 61 -8.85 -1.71 -6.46
C THR A 61 -8.90 -1.84 -4.94
N SER A 62 -7.91 -2.48 -4.38
CA SER A 62 -7.71 -2.58 -2.94
C SER A 62 -6.23 -2.68 -2.61
N ALA A 63 -5.88 -2.35 -1.37
CA ALA A 63 -4.53 -2.48 -0.85
C ALA A 63 -4.49 -3.55 0.25
N SER A 64 -3.52 -4.46 0.19
CA SER A 64 -3.43 -5.57 1.14
C SER A 64 -1.99 -5.85 1.57
N ASN A 65 -1.85 -6.31 2.80
CA ASN A 65 -0.64 -6.93 3.32
C ASN A 65 -0.94 -8.34 3.88
N GLN A 66 -2.16 -8.85 3.62
CA GLN A 66 -2.66 -10.13 4.13
C GLN A 66 -2.81 -11.15 3.00
N ASN A 67 -2.89 -12.42 3.37
CA ASN A 67 -3.37 -13.48 2.49
C ASN A 67 -4.88 -13.64 2.68
N GLY A 68 -5.57 -14.21 1.69
CA GLY A 68 -6.98 -14.55 1.78
C GLY A 68 -7.81 -14.11 0.59
N ASP A 69 -9.12 -14.38 0.67
CA ASP A 69 -10.07 -14.20 -0.42
C ASP A 69 -10.37 -12.73 -0.73
N LEU A 70 -10.14 -11.84 0.24
CA LEU A 70 -10.28 -10.39 0.05
C LEU A 70 -9.46 -9.87 -1.14
N ASN A 71 -8.28 -10.47 -1.38
CA ASN A 71 -7.36 -10.05 -2.44
C ASN A 71 -7.88 -10.30 -3.86
N PHE A 72 -8.99 -11.02 -4.01
CA PHE A 72 -9.54 -11.44 -5.30
C PHE A 72 -10.95 -10.89 -5.57
N ILE A 73 -11.40 -9.91 -4.79
CA ILE A 73 -12.75 -9.32 -4.93
C ILE A 73 -12.74 -8.16 -5.93
N THR A 74 -11.73 -7.30 -5.88
CA THR A 74 -11.60 -6.13 -6.76
C THR A 74 -10.97 -6.50 -8.11
N ASP A 75 -11.16 -5.64 -9.12
CA ASP A 75 -10.60 -5.89 -10.46
C ASP A 75 -9.07 -5.90 -10.47
N ASN A 76 -8.46 -5.13 -9.58
CA ASN A 76 -7.02 -5.05 -9.39
C ASN A 76 -6.70 -5.18 -7.90
N ILE A 77 -5.55 -5.74 -7.59
CA ILE A 77 -4.99 -5.73 -6.24
C ILE A 77 -3.68 -4.96 -6.22
N ALA A 78 -3.45 -4.20 -5.16
CA ALA A 78 -2.16 -3.61 -4.87
C ALA A 78 -1.67 -4.08 -3.49
N TRP A 79 -0.37 -4.22 -3.35
CA TRP A 79 0.23 -4.77 -2.14
C TRP A 79 1.04 -3.72 -1.40
N ASN A 80 0.80 -3.61 -0.09
CA ASN A 80 1.63 -2.86 0.83
C ASN A 80 2.86 -3.71 1.16
N ARG A 81 4.01 -3.38 0.54
CA ARG A 81 5.23 -4.19 0.62
C ARG A 81 6.40 -3.35 1.11
N TYR A 82 7.01 -3.81 2.17
CA TYR A 82 8.11 -3.11 2.82
C TYR A 82 9.36 -3.99 2.92
N ASP A 83 9.65 -4.72 1.82
CA ASP A 83 10.81 -5.61 1.74
C ASP A 83 12.11 -4.81 1.82
N GLY A 84 12.91 -5.09 2.86
CA GLY A 84 14.10 -4.31 3.19
C GLY A 84 13.87 -3.18 4.21
N TRP A 85 12.65 -3.09 4.78
CA TRP A 85 12.36 -2.16 5.89
C TRP A 85 11.93 -2.92 7.15
N TYR A 86 10.72 -3.48 7.20
CA TYR A 86 10.24 -4.21 8.37
C TYR A 86 10.85 -5.61 8.52
N GLY A 87 11.61 -6.06 7.57
CA GLY A 87 12.27 -7.35 7.54
C GLY A 87 12.73 -7.70 6.12
N SER A 88 13.34 -8.86 5.97
CA SER A 88 13.83 -9.35 4.68
C SER A 88 14.83 -8.38 4.00
N THR A 89 14.95 -8.45 2.70
CA THR A 89 15.78 -7.55 1.88
C THR A 89 14.97 -7.05 0.69
N PRO A 90 15.34 -5.95 0.02
CA PRO A 90 14.64 -5.51 -1.20
C PRO A 90 14.47 -6.61 -2.25
N LYS A 91 15.44 -7.53 -2.38
CA LYS A 91 15.38 -8.64 -3.33
C LYS A 91 14.19 -9.59 -3.12
N THR A 92 13.63 -9.66 -1.91
CA THR A 92 12.45 -10.51 -1.66
C THR A 92 11.18 -9.99 -2.32
N LEU A 93 11.11 -8.69 -2.64
CA LEU A 93 10.04 -8.13 -3.45
C LEU A 93 9.99 -8.77 -4.85
N ALA A 94 11.14 -8.98 -5.47
CA ALA A 94 11.22 -9.67 -6.77
C ALA A 94 10.56 -11.05 -6.70
N THR A 95 10.98 -11.86 -5.72
CA THR A 95 10.42 -13.20 -5.52
C THR A 95 8.92 -13.18 -5.26
N PHE A 96 8.44 -12.21 -4.48
CA PHE A 96 7.02 -12.05 -4.21
C PHE A 96 6.23 -11.74 -5.48
N LEU A 97 6.66 -10.75 -6.25
CA LEU A 97 5.99 -10.33 -7.48
C LEU A 97 5.95 -11.46 -8.52
N ASP A 98 7.09 -12.10 -8.77
CA ASP A 98 7.21 -13.16 -9.76
C ASP A 98 6.34 -14.38 -9.40
N ARG A 99 6.39 -14.85 -8.15
CA ARG A 99 5.56 -15.95 -7.68
C ARG A 99 4.07 -15.63 -7.67
N THR A 100 3.71 -14.39 -7.32
CA THR A 100 2.30 -13.98 -7.31
C THR A 100 1.76 -13.93 -8.74
N HIS A 101 2.53 -13.39 -9.67
CA HIS A 101 2.15 -13.34 -11.08
C HIS A 101 2.07 -14.74 -11.71
N GLU A 102 3.03 -15.62 -11.41
CA GLU A 102 3.02 -17.00 -11.87
C GLU A 102 1.80 -17.77 -11.35
N LYS A 103 1.48 -17.59 -10.06
CA LYS A 103 0.36 -18.29 -9.42
C LYS A 103 -1.01 -17.75 -9.86
N TYR A 104 -1.08 -16.46 -10.15
CA TYR A 104 -2.34 -15.76 -10.47
C TYR A 104 -2.14 -14.86 -11.70
N PRO A 105 -1.93 -15.44 -12.90
CA PRO A 105 -1.58 -14.67 -14.11
C PRO A 105 -2.70 -13.71 -14.57
N GLU A 106 -3.96 -13.98 -14.20
CA GLU A 106 -5.10 -13.14 -14.56
C GLU A 106 -5.26 -11.92 -13.66
N ILE A 107 -4.54 -11.87 -12.52
CA ILE A 107 -4.69 -10.78 -11.56
C ILE A 107 -3.72 -9.66 -11.90
N ARG A 108 -4.26 -8.45 -11.94
CA ARG A 108 -3.47 -7.23 -12.12
C ARG A 108 -2.88 -6.81 -10.78
N ILE A 109 -1.58 -6.91 -10.66
CA ILE A 109 -0.81 -6.65 -9.42
C ILE A 109 -0.25 -5.24 -9.45
N GLY A 110 -0.40 -4.51 -8.33
CA GLY A 110 0.26 -3.23 -8.08
C GLY A 110 1.00 -3.24 -6.74
N ILE A 111 1.75 -2.19 -6.47
CA ILE A 111 2.34 -1.90 -5.16
C ILE A 111 1.72 -0.62 -4.64
N SER A 112 0.83 -0.74 -3.66
CA SER A 112 0.11 0.41 -3.06
C SER A 112 0.92 1.15 -2.04
N GLU A 113 1.88 0.48 -1.40
CA GLU A 113 2.82 1.12 -0.49
C GLU A 113 4.18 0.42 -0.51
N TYR A 114 5.24 1.20 -0.57
CA TYR A 114 6.60 0.82 -0.21
C TYR A 114 7.34 2.05 0.28
N GLY A 115 8.20 1.90 1.29
CA GLY A 115 8.91 3.03 1.89
C GLY A 115 9.79 2.60 3.06
N ALA A 116 10.71 3.47 3.44
CA ALA A 116 11.60 3.31 4.58
C ALA A 116 11.66 4.61 5.37
N GLY A 117 11.75 4.53 6.69
CA GLY A 117 11.94 5.68 7.55
C GLY A 117 13.32 6.30 7.37
N ALA A 118 13.40 7.62 7.55
CA ALA A 118 14.65 8.35 7.51
C ALA A 118 14.62 9.59 8.41
N SER A 119 15.80 10.00 8.84
CA SER A 119 16.04 11.32 9.41
C SER A 119 17.19 11.97 8.67
N ILE A 120 17.02 13.24 8.29
CA ILE A 120 18.06 14.06 7.66
C ILE A 120 19.30 14.24 8.55
N TYR A 121 19.18 13.93 9.85
CA TYR A 121 20.30 13.98 10.81
C TYR A 121 21.04 12.65 10.96
N HIS A 122 20.51 11.57 10.35
CA HIS A 122 21.08 10.23 10.45
C HIS A 122 21.73 9.82 9.13
N GLN A 123 23.04 9.61 9.20
CA GLN A 123 23.84 9.08 8.07
C GLN A 123 24.71 7.94 8.59
N GLN A 124 25.02 6.98 7.74
CA GLN A 124 25.89 5.86 8.09
C GLN A 124 27.02 5.70 7.07
N ASP A 125 28.24 5.40 7.54
CA ASP A 125 29.40 5.20 6.66
C ASP A 125 29.33 3.89 5.88
N SER A 126 28.77 2.85 6.51
CA SER A 126 28.58 1.54 5.89
C SER A 126 27.10 1.25 5.76
N LEU A 127 26.64 1.02 4.55
CA LEU A 127 25.23 0.77 4.26
C LEU A 127 24.75 -0.53 4.94
N ARG A 128 23.91 -0.40 5.94
CA ARG A 128 23.31 -1.51 6.69
C ARG A 128 21.84 -1.23 6.94
N GLN A 129 21.02 -2.29 6.84
CA GLN A 129 19.60 -2.17 7.16
C GLN A 129 19.41 -1.79 8.64
N PRO A 130 18.74 -0.66 8.91
CA PRO A 130 18.43 -0.27 10.28
C PRO A 130 17.28 -1.12 10.83
N SER A 131 17.10 -1.08 12.15
CA SER A 131 15.88 -1.60 12.76
C SER A 131 14.72 -0.64 12.51
N ALA A 132 13.66 -1.10 11.88
CA ALA A 132 12.47 -0.29 11.62
C ALA A 132 11.73 0.18 12.90
N SER A 133 11.98 -0.48 14.03
CA SER A 133 11.47 -0.08 15.36
C SER A 133 12.52 0.64 16.22
N GLY A 134 13.72 0.90 15.66
CA GLY A 134 14.77 1.62 16.33
C GLY A 134 14.63 3.13 16.21
N TRP A 135 15.48 3.86 16.91
CA TRP A 135 15.55 5.32 16.81
C TRP A 135 16.42 5.82 15.64
N TRP A 136 17.31 4.94 15.11
CA TRP A 136 18.31 5.27 14.10
C TRP A 136 17.80 4.89 12.71
N HIS A 137 17.33 5.88 11.95
CA HIS A 137 16.85 5.72 10.59
C HIS A 137 17.72 6.56 9.63
N PRO A 138 18.80 5.99 9.08
CA PRO A 138 19.74 6.73 8.23
C PRO A 138 19.16 7.00 6.84
N GLU A 139 19.27 8.24 6.37
CA GLU A 139 18.74 8.73 5.10
C GLU A 139 19.32 7.98 3.88
N ASN A 140 20.63 7.64 3.96
CA ASN A 140 21.25 6.86 2.89
C ASN A 140 20.73 5.42 2.78
N TRP A 141 20.13 4.84 3.86
CA TRP A 141 19.37 3.61 3.74
C TRP A 141 18.06 3.81 3.00
N GLN A 142 17.32 4.87 3.26
CA GLN A 142 16.08 5.20 2.54
C GLN A 142 16.36 5.34 1.03
N THR A 143 17.42 6.07 0.67
CA THR A 143 17.86 6.20 -0.72
C THR A 143 18.12 4.84 -1.38
N TYR A 144 18.93 3.99 -0.74
CA TYR A 144 19.23 2.64 -1.23
C TYR A 144 17.96 1.79 -1.36
N TYR A 145 17.09 1.83 -0.34
CA TYR A 145 15.83 1.10 -0.32
C TYR A 145 14.95 1.45 -1.52
N HIS A 146 14.77 2.75 -1.79
CA HIS A 146 13.97 3.19 -2.92
C HIS A 146 14.60 2.83 -4.27
N MET A 147 15.88 2.98 -4.43
CA MET A 147 16.60 2.60 -5.65
C MET A 147 16.45 1.11 -5.97
N GLU A 148 16.66 0.24 -4.98
CA GLU A 148 16.58 -1.21 -5.19
C GLU A 148 15.15 -1.69 -5.43
N ASN A 149 14.17 -1.22 -4.64
CA ASN A 149 12.77 -1.60 -4.85
C ASN A 149 12.25 -1.06 -6.19
N TRP A 150 12.57 0.18 -6.56
CA TRP A 150 12.16 0.73 -7.85
C TRP A 150 12.73 -0.06 -9.04
N LYS A 151 14.00 -0.43 -8.99
CA LYS A 151 14.63 -1.27 -10.01
C LYS A 151 13.87 -2.58 -10.19
N ILE A 152 13.55 -3.26 -9.09
CA ILE A 152 12.80 -4.52 -9.10
C ILE A 152 11.42 -4.31 -9.73
N ILE A 153 10.71 -3.24 -9.37
CA ILE A 153 9.37 -2.94 -9.89
C ILE A 153 9.43 -2.60 -11.38
N ALA A 154 10.36 -1.74 -11.78
CA ALA A 154 10.50 -1.27 -13.16
C ALA A 154 10.86 -2.40 -14.16
N GLU A 155 11.50 -3.46 -13.70
CA GLU A 155 11.80 -4.65 -14.50
C GLU A 155 10.57 -5.59 -14.71
N ARG A 156 9.41 -5.26 -14.14
CA ARG A 156 8.19 -6.10 -14.15
C ARG A 156 7.00 -5.41 -14.78
N PRO A 157 6.88 -5.47 -16.12
CA PRO A 157 5.83 -4.75 -16.86
C PRO A 157 4.40 -5.21 -16.53
N PHE A 158 4.23 -6.33 -15.82
CA PHE A 158 2.93 -6.77 -15.33
C PHE A 158 2.45 -6.02 -14.08
N VAL A 159 3.31 -5.22 -13.43
CA VAL A 159 2.92 -4.35 -12.31
C VAL A 159 2.25 -3.10 -12.89
N TRP A 160 0.93 -2.96 -12.63
CA TRP A 160 0.13 -1.87 -13.23
C TRP A 160 0.41 -0.49 -12.64
N GLY A 161 0.96 -0.42 -11.44
CA GLY A 161 1.28 0.85 -10.78
C GLY A 161 1.97 0.64 -9.44
N THR A 162 2.63 1.70 -8.98
CA THR A 162 3.32 1.71 -7.69
C THR A 162 3.26 3.07 -7.03
N PHE A 163 3.15 3.06 -5.70
CA PHE A 163 3.02 4.25 -4.88
C PHE A 163 3.97 4.18 -3.69
N VAL A 164 4.71 5.27 -3.49
CA VAL A 164 5.61 5.40 -2.36
C VAL A 164 4.82 5.78 -1.11
N TRP A 165 5.10 5.16 -0.01
CA TRP A 165 4.68 5.59 1.30
C TRP A 165 5.85 6.24 2.03
N ASN A 166 5.93 7.54 2.05
CA ASN A 166 4.98 8.51 1.50
C ASN A 166 5.72 9.80 1.08
N MET A 167 4.99 10.83 0.69
CA MET A 167 5.63 12.06 0.22
C MET A 167 6.18 12.92 1.37
N PHE A 168 5.42 13.11 2.45
CA PHE A 168 5.78 13.95 3.60
C PHE A 168 5.70 13.17 4.90
N ASP A 169 6.57 13.50 5.85
CA ASP A 169 6.40 13.08 7.24
C ASP A 169 5.08 13.60 7.80
N PHE A 170 4.46 12.83 8.70
CA PHE A 170 3.20 13.23 9.31
C PHE A 170 3.05 12.72 10.74
N GLY A 171 2.19 13.40 11.51
CA GLY A 171 1.86 13.03 12.87
C GLY A 171 1.21 11.64 12.97
N ALA A 172 1.79 10.75 13.78
CA ALA A 172 1.32 9.39 14.02
C ALA A 172 1.61 9.00 15.50
N ALA A 173 0.73 9.42 16.39
CA ALA A 173 0.95 9.39 17.84
C ALA A 173 1.33 8.02 18.42
N HIS A 174 0.95 6.93 17.76
CA HIS A 174 1.29 5.57 18.17
C HIS A 174 2.71 5.13 17.79
N ARG A 175 3.42 5.92 16.98
CA ARG A 175 4.78 5.63 16.54
C ARG A 175 5.78 6.07 17.61
N THR A 176 6.75 5.21 17.91
CA THR A 176 7.78 5.46 18.92
C THR A 176 9.20 5.34 18.37
N GLU A 177 9.32 4.87 17.15
CA GLU A 177 10.56 4.72 16.40
C GLU A 177 11.02 6.05 15.76
N GLY A 178 12.23 6.04 15.20
CA GLY A 178 12.83 7.22 14.59
C GLY A 178 13.38 8.21 15.62
N ASP A 179 13.89 9.32 15.16
CA ASP A 179 14.44 10.40 16.01
C ASP A 179 13.35 11.32 16.59
N ARG A 180 12.13 11.22 16.06
CA ARG A 180 10.97 12.04 16.47
C ARG A 180 9.78 11.15 16.80
N PRO A 181 9.66 10.62 18.03
CA PRO A 181 8.48 9.86 18.45
C PRO A 181 7.17 10.61 18.17
N GLY A 182 6.15 9.88 17.73
CA GLY A 182 4.86 10.46 17.31
C GLY A 182 4.82 10.93 15.85
N ILE A 183 5.86 10.63 15.07
CA ILE A 183 5.94 10.95 13.64
C ILE A 183 6.10 9.65 12.82
N ASN A 184 5.41 9.57 11.71
CA ASN A 184 5.75 8.64 10.64
C ASN A 184 6.82 9.31 9.77
N ASP A 185 8.04 8.80 9.83
CA ASP A 185 9.24 9.38 9.25
C ASP A 185 9.60 8.80 7.86
N LYS A 186 8.60 8.30 7.12
CA LYS A 186 8.81 7.71 5.79
C LYS A 186 8.68 8.71 4.66
N GLY A 187 8.57 10.01 4.97
CA GLY A 187 8.51 11.05 3.97
C GLY A 187 9.76 11.08 3.08
N LEU A 188 9.56 11.36 1.80
CA LEU A 188 10.65 11.71 0.87
C LEU A 188 11.04 13.18 0.99
N VAL A 189 10.17 13.97 1.58
CA VAL A 189 10.34 15.40 1.85
C VAL A 189 9.90 15.66 3.28
N THR A 190 10.71 16.39 4.02
CA THR A 190 10.49 16.75 5.44
C THR A 190 10.07 18.20 5.59
#